data_73ba0d05f716a24ad6367d8c6e8ac413
#
_entry.id   73ba0d05f716a24ad6367d8c6e8ac413
#
_cell.length_a   1.000
_cell.length_b   1.000
_cell.length_c   1.000
_cell.angle_alpha   90.00
_cell.angle_beta   90.00
_cell.angle_gamma   90.00
#
_symmetry.space_group_name_H-M   'P 1'
#
loop_
_entity.id
_entity.type
_entity.pdbx_description
1 polymer ?
#
loop_
_entity_poly.entity_id
_entity_poly.type
_entity_poly.pdbx_seq_one_letter_code
_entity_poly.pdbx_strand_id
1 'polypeptide(L)'
;MYALTATEVDGPKEESINWKFLTTIPIHNPEDAKRMIVYYKSRWGIEVFFKILKSRCNIESTQFKFGNRFKACIAVSAIVAWRVMMLTFLGRNIPGLKASIMFESFERKGIYCRIFETPKPPPDLDTVLSWIAKLT
;
A
#
# COMPACT_ATOMS: atom_id res chain seq x y z
N MET A 1 0.23 11.51 -29.21
CA MET A 1 0.97 10.58 -28.35
C MET A 1 2.35 11.19 -28.11
N TYR A 2 2.83 11.17 -26.89
CA TYR A 2 4.12 11.76 -26.49
C TYR A 2 5.02 10.64 -25.97
N ALA A 3 6.31 10.72 -26.26
CA ALA A 3 7.34 9.81 -25.76
C ALA A 3 8.21 10.55 -24.75
N LEU A 4 8.52 9.92 -23.64
CA LEU A 4 9.37 10.44 -22.59
C LEU A 4 10.43 9.40 -22.22
N THR A 5 11.65 9.85 -22.07
CA THR A 5 12.74 9.02 -21.55
C THR A 5 13.24 9.61 -20.24
N ALA A 6 13.36 8.78 -19.21
CA ALA A 6 13.96 9.14 -17.93
C ALA A 6 15.16 8.23 -17.67
N THR A 7 16.34 8.86 -17.58
CA THR A 7 17.60 8.15 -17.35
C THR A 7 18.17 8.54 -15.99
N GLU A 8 18.63 7.58 -15.23
CA GLU A 8 19.33 7.81 -13.96
C GLU A 8 20.69 8.43 -14.23
N VAL A 9 21.00 9.55 -13.55
CA VAL A 9 22.24 10.31 -13.78
C VAL A 9 23.38 9.83 -12.88
N ASP A 10 23.06 9.43 -11.63
CA ASP A 10 24.05 9.08 -10.59
C ASP A 10 24.11 7.58 -10.28
N GLY A 11 23.53 6.74 -11.13
CA GLY A 11 23.53 5.28 -10.95
C GLY A 11 24.83 4.62 -11.42
N PRO A 12 25.05 3.34 -11.04
CA PRO A 12 26.17 2.54 -11.56
C PRO A 12 26.11 2.49 -13.09
N LYS A 13 27.22 2.76 -13.76
CA LYS A 13 27.26 2.87 -15.24
C LYS A 13 26.76 1.62 -15.98
N GLU A 14 26.87 0.44 -15.36
CA GLU A 14 26.47 -0.83 -15.96
C GLU A 14 25.00 -1.20 -15.70
N GLU A 15 24.32 -0.53 -14.75
CA GLU A 15 22.93 -0.81 -14.34
C GLU A 15 22.04 0.44 -14.29
N SER A 16 22.41 1.52 -15.00
CA SER A 16 21.64 2.75 -14.97
C SER A 16 20.21 2.54 -15.47
N ILE A 17 19.24 2.97 -14.68
CA ILE A 17 17.81 2.86 -15.01
C ILE A 17 17.50 3.79 -16.18
N ASN A 18 16.98 3.22 -17.26
CA ASN A 18 16.53 3.97 -18.42
C ASN A 18 15.07 3.60 -18.74
N TRP A 19 14.15 4.46 -18.33
CA TRP A 19 12.72 4.26 -18.54
C TRP A 19 12.25 5.00 -19.79
N LYS A 20 11.52 4.27 -20.63
CA LYS A 20 10.84 4.83 -21.81
C LYS A 20 9.33 4.75 -21.60
N PHE A 21 8.65 5.88 -21.68
CA PHE A 21 7.22 6.01 -21.49
C PHE A 21 6.54 6.51 -22.75
N LEU A 22 5.32 6.04 -22.96
CA LEU A 22 4.38 6.60 -23.92
C LEU A 22 3.16 7.13 -23.17
N THR A 23 2.71 8.33 -23.51
CA THR A 23 1.53 8.95 -22.90
C THR A 23 0.67 9.65 -23.93
N THR A 24 -0.62 9.71 -23.67
CA THR A 24 -1.59 10.54 -24.41
C THR A 24 -1.72 11.91 -23.81
N ILE A 25 -1.23 12.13 -22.58
CA ILE A 25 -1.25 13.42 -21.89
C ILE A 25 -0.20 14.33 -22.53
N PRO A 26 -0.55 15.57 -22.91
CA PRO A 26 0.39 16.52 -23.46
C PRO A 26 1.54 16.83 -22.51
N ILE A 27 2.76 16.89 -23.05
CA ILE A 27 3.97 17.29 -22.32
C ILE A 27 4.50 18.54 -23.00
N HIS A 28 4.43 19.68 -22.33
CA HIS A 28 4.85 20.98 -22.85
C HIS A 28 6.13 21.50 -22.18
N ASN A 29 6.45 21.00 -20.99
CA ASN A 29 7.57 21.46 -20.19
C ASN A 29 8.16 20.31 -19.32
N PRO A 30 9.34 20.51 -18.73
CA PRO A 30 9.97 19.51 -17.87
C PRO A 30 9.14 19.11 -16.64
N GLU A 31 8.31 20.01 -16.13
CA GLU A 31 7.44 19.73 -14.98
C GLU A 31 6.32 18.75 -15.33
N ASP A 32 5.76 18.85 -16.55
CA ASP A 32 4.80 17.85 -17.05
C ASP A 32 5.46 16.48 -17.18
N ALA A 33 6.72 16.43 -17.65
CA ALA A 33 7.49 15.20 -17.73
C ALA A 33 7.71 14.57 -16.35
N LYS A 34 8.10 15.36 -15.34
CA LYS A 34 8.24 14.89 -13.95
C LYS A 34 6.92 14.34 -13.41
N ARG A 35 5.81 15.03 -13.70
CA ARG A 35 4.46 14.57 -13.30
C ARG A 35 4.12 13.22 -13.90
N MET A 36 4.48 12.96 -15.15
CA MET A 36 4.27 11.65 -15.79
C MET A 36 5.08 10.54 -15.10
N ILE A 37 6.30 10.82 -14.69
CA ILE A 37 7.11 9.87 -13.91
C ILE A 37 6.45 9.55 -12.57
N VAL A 38 5.91 10.56 -11.88
CA VAL A 38 5.19 10.36 -10.61
C VAL A 38 3.93 9.52 -10.82
N TYR A 39 3.15 9.77 -11.88
CA TYR A 39 1.98 8.95 -12.21
C TYR A 39 2.35 7.51 -12.51
N TYR A 40 3.44 7.28 -13.23
CA TYR A 40 3.91 5.94 -13.49
C TYR A 40 4.37 5.22 -12.22
N LYS A 41 5.09 5.91 -11.34
CA LYS A 41 5.49 5.36 -10.04
C LYS A 41 4.29 4.96 -9.19
N SER A 42 3.20 5.72 -9.22
CA SER A 42 1.99 5.39 -8.45
C SER A 42 1.32 4.09 -8.91
N ARG A 43 1.56 3.64 -10.16
CA ARG A 43 1.11 2.34 -10.68
C ARG A 43 1.61 1.16 -9.82
N TRP A 44 2.79 1.30 -9.21
CA TRP A 44 3.35 0.29 -8.32
C TRP A 44 2.44 -0.07 -7.13
N GLY A 45 1.58 0.86 -6.72
CA GLY A 45 0.57 0.59 -5.68
C GLY A 45 -0.35 -0.57 -6.02
N ILE A 46 -0.69 -0.75 -7.30
CA ILE A 46 -1.53 -1.87 -7.77
C ILE A 46 -0.81 -3.21 -7.57
N GLU A 47 0.49 -3.25 -7.86
CA GLU A 47 1.29 -4.48 -7.68
C GLU A 47 1.43 -4.85 -6.21
N VAL A 48 1.64 -3.85 -5.34
CA VAL A 48 1.65 -4.05 -3.89
C VAL A 48 0.29 -4.56 -3.40
N PHE A 49 -0.81 -3.97 -3.87
CA PHE A 49 -2.16 -4.42 -3.54
C PHE A 49 -2.40 -5.88 -3.93
N PHE A 50 -2.09 -6.25 -5.17
CA PHE A 50 -2.24 -7.63 -5.62
C PHE A 50 -1.30 -8.60 -4.89
N LYS A 51 -0.09 -8.18 -4.56
CA LYS A 51 0.83 -8.97 -3.73
C LYS A 51 0.21 -9.29 -2.37
N ILE A 52 -0.37 -8.30 -1.69
CA ILE A 52 -1.05 -8.49 -0.40
C ILE A 52 -2.25 -9.43 -0.58
N LEU A 53 -3.08 -9.17 -1.59
CA LEU A 53 -4.27 -9.95 -1.88
C LEU A 53 -3.95 -11.44 -2.13
N LYS A 54 -2.92 -11.72 -2.90
CA LYS A 54 -2.49 -13.09 -3.22
C LYS A 54 -1.79 -13.78 -2.05
N SER A 55 -0.77 -13.12 -1.46
CA SER A 55 0.09 -13.76 -0.46
C SER A 55 -0.48 -13.74 0.95
N ARG A 56 -1.15 -12.67 1.36
CA ARG A 56 -1.67 -12.52 2.74
C ARG A 56 -3.11 -13.00 2.88
N CYS A 57 -3.96 -12.72 1.88
CA CYS A 57 -5.33 -13.21 1.86
C CYS A 57 -5.47 -14.60 1.27
N ASN A 58 -4.40 -15.16 0.71
CA ASN A 58 -4.30 -16.51 0.17
C ASN A 58 -5.42 -16.87 -0.83
N ILE A 59 -5.83 -15.91 -1.66
CA ILE A 59 -6.98 -16.05 -2.56
C ILE A 59 -6.77 -17.15 -3.60
N GLU A 60 -5.54 -17.33 -4.08
CA GLU A 60 -5.24 -18.31 -5.13
C GLU A 60 -5.39 -19.77 -4.66
N SER A 61 -5.19 -20.04 -3.37
CA SER A 61 -5.38 -21.38 -2.79
C SER A 61 -6.81 -21.66 -2.35
N THR A 62 -7.67 -20.63 -2.32
CA THR A 62 -9.03 -20.75 -1.82
C THR A 62 -9.93 -21.33 -2.91
N GLN A 63 -10.48 -22.51 -2.67
CA GLN A 63 -11.42 -23.18 -3.58
C GLN A 63 -12.84 -23.13 -3.02
N PHE A 64 -13.79 -22.74 -3.87
CA PHE A 64 -15.21 -22.71 -3.52
C PHE A 64 -16.03 -23.51 -4.52
N LYS A 65 -16.97 -24.29 -3.99
CA LYS A 65 -17.93 -25.04 -4.82
C LYS A 65 -18.85 -24.11 -5.63
N PHE A 66 -19.14 -22.91 -5.13
CA PHE A 66 -20.07 -21.94 -5.74
C PHE A 66 -19.39 -20.60 -6.02
N GLY A 67 -19.53 -20.09 -7.25
CA GLY A 67 -18.93 -18.84 -7.69
C GLY A 67 -19.35 -17.60 -6.89
N ASN A 68 -20.56 -17.55 -6.34
CA ASN A 68 -21.03 -16.43 -5.52
C ASN A 68 -20.25 -16.33 -4.18
N ARG A 69 -19.91 -17.46 -3.58
CA ARG A 69 -19.06 -17.49 -2.37
C ARG A 69 -17.65 -17.01 -2.66
N PHE A 70 -17.11 -17.38 -3.81
CA PHE A 70 -15.82 -16.91 -4.28
C PHE A 70 -15.81 -15.38 -4.48
N LYS A 71 -16.85 -14.83 -5.14
CA LYS A 71 -16.99 -13.36 -5.30
C LYS A 71 -17.03 -12.63 -3.97
N ALA A 72 -17.82 -13.13 -3.01
CA ALA A 72 -17.88 -12.54 -1.66
C ALA A 72 -16.53 -12.58 -0.93
N CYS A 73 -15.82 -13.71 -1.02
CA CYS A 73 -14.48 -13.85 -0.44
C CYS A 73 -13.50 -12.85 -1.06
N ILE A 74 -13.47 -12.70 -2.40
CA ILE A 74 -12.63 -11.72 -3.07
C ILE A 74 -12.95 -10.30 -2.60
N ALA A 75 -14.24 -9.94 -2.50
CA ALA A 75 -14.64 -8.62 -2.07
C ALA A 75 -14.14 -8.29 -0.66
N VAL A 76 -14.33 -9.19 0.30
CA VAL A 76 -13.83 -9.02 1.67
C VAL A 76 -12.30 -8.96 1.70
N SER A 77 -11.63 -9.87 1.00
CA SER A 77 -10.16 -9.90 0.92
C SER A 77 -9.58 -8.65 0.28
N ALA A 78 -10.26 -8.08 -0.72
CA ALA A 78 -9.86 -6.83 -1.35
C ALA A 78 -9.92 -5.65 -0.36
N ILE A 79 -10.96 -5.58 0.49
CA ILE A 79 -11.06 -4.56 1.54
C ILE A 79 -9.91 -4.71 2.55
N VAL A 80 -9.62 -5.93 2.98
CA VAL A 80 -8.51 -6.23 3.90
C VAL A 80 -7.16 -5.84 3.26
N ALA A 81 -6.92 -6.26 2.02
CA ALA A 81 -5.69 -5.96 1.29
C ALA A 81 -5.48 -4.44 1.13
N TRP A 82 -6.55 -3.71 0.78
CA TRP A 82 -6.54 -2.25 0.70
C TRP A 82 -6.20 -1.61 2.05
N ARG A 83 -6.84 -2.05 3.13
CA ARG A 83 -6.59 -1.53 4.48
C ARG A 83 -5.13 -1.76 4.90
N VAL A 84 -4.58 -2.95 4.68
CA VAL A 84 -3.17 -3.27 4.97
C VAL A 84 -2.23 -2.40 4.16
N MET A 85 -2.50 -2.23 2.85
CA MET A 85 -1.71 -1.37 1.99
C MET A 85 -1.71 0.08 2.47
N MET A 86 -2.89 0.64 2.79
CA MET A 86 -3.04 2.01 3.28
C MET A 86 -2.33 2.22 4.61
N LEU A 87 -2.48 1.30 5.56
CA LEU A 87 -1.78 1.36 6.84
C LEU A 87 -0.26 1.37 6.66
N THR A 88 0.26 0.50 5.80
CA THR A 88 1.70 0.45 5.50
C THR A 88 2.18 1.73 4.82
N PHE A 89 1.40 2.27 3.88
CA PHE A 89 1.74 3.51 3.18
C PHE A 89 1.75 4.71 4.13
N LEU A 90 0.70 4.88 4.92
CA LEU A 90 0.56 6.00 5.86
C LEU A 90 1.62 5.95 6.96
N GLY A 91 1.87 4.78 7.53
CA GLY A 91 2.89 4.62 8.57
C GLY A 91 4.30 4.96 8.06
N ARG A 92 4.61 4.68 6.79
CA ARG A 92 5.93 5.00 6.22
C ARG A 92 6.09 6.46 5.79
N ASN A 93 5.02 7.10 5.31
CA ASN A 93 5.11 8.41 4.67
C ASN A 93 4.68 9.57 5.56
N ILE A 94 3.94 9.31 6.64
CA ILE A 94 3.41 10.34 7.54
C ILE A 94 3.75 9.96 9.00
N PRO A 95 4.98 10.23 9.45
CA PRO A 95 5.38 9.98 10.84
C PRO A 95 4.49 10.75 11.82
N GLY A 96 4.12 10.13 12.93
CA GLY A 96 3.29 10.75 13.98
C GLY A 96 1.81 10.89 13.64
N LEU A 97 1.32 10.27 12.56
CA LEU A 97 -0.11 10.26 12.24
C LEU A 97 -0.90 9.62 13.38
N LYS A 98 -1.96 10.31 13.83
CA LYS A 98 -2.81 9.79 14.91
C LYS A 98 -3.48 8.46 14.51
N ALA A 99 -3.36 7.46 15.37
CA ALA A 99 -3.99 6.15 15.13
C ALA A 99 -5.52 6.23 14.97
N SER A 100 -6.16 7.27 15.52
CA SER A 100 -7.61 7.49 15.39
C SER A 100 -8.10 7.76 13.97
N ILE A 101 -7.21 8.05 13.02
CA ILE A 101 -7.58 8.25 11.61
C ILE A 101 -7.90 6.91 10.93
N MET A 102 -7.22 5.84 11.33
CA MET A 102 -7.36 4.53 10.69
C MET A 102 -7.99 3.46 11.57
N PHE A 103 -8.02 3.68 12.89
CA PHE A 103 -8.55 2.73 13.85
C PHE A 103 -9.61 3.37 14.75
N GLU A 104 -10.74 2.69 14.87
CA GLU A 104 -11.77 3.06 15.81
C GLU A 104 -11.30 2.88 17.27
N SER A 105 -11.99 3.56 18.20
CA SER A 105 -11.61 3.53 19.62
C SER A 105 -11.56 2.11 20.19
N PHE A 106 -12.51 1.27 19.84
CA PHE A 106 -12.57 -0.11 20.31
C PHE A 106 -11.44 -0.98 19.72
N GLU A 107 -11.08 -0.79 18.43
CA GLU A 107 -9.96 -1.50 17.80
C GLU A 107 -8.65 -1.17 18.49
N ARG A 108 -8.39 0.12 18.74
CA ARG A 108 -7.18 0.58 19.45
C ARG A 108 -7.08 0.01 20.86
N LYS A 109 -8.19 0.03 21.59
CA LYS A 109 -8.27 -0.56 22.94
C LYS A 109 -8.01 -2.06 22.89
N GLY A 110 -8.61 -2.79 21.93
CA GLY A 110 -8.41 -4.23 21.77
C GLY A 110 -6.95 -4.59 21.48
N ILE A 111 -6.28 -3.86 20.57
CA ILE A 111 -4.85 -4.07 20.28
C ILE A 111 -4.01 -3.82 21.53
N TYR A 112 -4.28 -2.74 22.25
CA TYR A 112 -3.55 -2.40 23.48
C TYR A 112 -3.74 -3.46 24.58
N CYS A 113 -4.99 -3.87 24.84
CA CYS A 113 -5.29 -4.91 25.84
C CYS A 113 -4.61 -6.24 25.52
N ARG A 114 -4.49 -6.58 24.23
CA ARG A 114 -3.82 -7.83 23.79
C ARG A 114 -2.33 -7.84 24.12
N ILE A 115 -1.69 -6.67 24.17
CA ILE A 115 -0.24 -6.55 24.37
C ILE A 115 0.10 -6.22 25.82
N PHE A 116 -0.68 -5.36 26.47
CA PHE A 116 -0.34 -4.78 27.78
C PHE A 116 -1.33 -5.11 28.90
N GLU A 117 -2.37 -5.87 28.60
CA GLU A 117 -3.45 -6.25 29.55
C GLU A 117 -4.21 -5.06 30.18
N THR A 118 -3.95 -3.84 29.74
CA THR A 118 -4.58 -2.61 30.25
C THR A 118 -5.18 -1.78 29.12
N PRO A 119 -6.35 -1.13 29.32
CA PRO A 119 -7.04 -0.39 28.25
C PRO A 119 -6.50 1.05 28.07
N LYS A 120 -5.32 1.21 27.49
CA LYS A 120 -4.78 2.54 27.15
C LYS A 120 -4.60 2.68 25.64
N PRO A 121 -5.20 3.67 24.97
CA PRO A 121 -5.11 3.81 23.53
C PRO A 121 -3.69 4.25 23.09
N PRO A 122 -3.16 3.73 21.99
CA PRO A 122 -1.89 4.17 21.43
C PRO A 122 -1.98 5.60 20.88
N PRO A 123 -0.92 6.40 20.99
CA PRO A 123 -0.92 7.80 20.59
C PRO A 123 -0.85 8.00 19.07
N ASP A 124 -0.08 7.18 18.35
CA ASP A 124 0.21 7.32 16.93
C ASP A 124 0.07 6.00 16.16
N LEU A 125 0.04 6.12 14.83
CA LEU A 125 -0.14 4.99 13.93
C LEU A 125 1.07 4.05 13.92
N ASP A 126 2.29 4.57 13.96
CA ASP A 126 3.53 3.78 13.92
C ASP A 126 3.62 2.85 15.12
N THR A 127 3.24 3.36 16.30
CA THR A 127 3.17 2.56 17.54
C THR A 127 2.16 1.42 17.38
N VAL A 128 0.96 1.68 16.84
CA VAL A 128 -0.05 0.63 16.59
C VAL A 128 0.47 -0.40 15.61
N LEU A 129 1.08 0.01 14.51
CA LEU A 129 1.63 -0.91 13.51
C LEU A 129 2.74 -1.78 14.07
N SER A 130 3.63 -1.20 14.90
CA SER A 130 4.69 -1.96 15.59
C SER A 130 4.12 -3.00 16.55
N TRP A 131 3.00 -2.70 17.20
CA TRP A 131 2.32 -3.63 18.08
C TRP A 131 1.63 -4.77 17.30
N ILE A 132 0.95 -4.45 16.21
CA ILE A 132 0.35 -5.47 15.34
C ILE A 132 1.43 -6.42 14.79
N ALA A 133 2.59 -5.89 14.41
CA ALA A 133 3.70 -6.69 13.92
C ALA A 133 4.28 -7.66 14.97
N LYS A 134 4.13 -7.37 16.26
CA LYS A 134 4.55 -8.26 17.36
C LYS A 134 3.54 -9.39 17.66
N LEU A 135 2.30 -9.27 17.13
CA LEU A 135 1.25 -10.27 17.32
C LEU A 135 1.26 -11.35 16.22
N THR A 136 2.07 -11.18 15.20
CA THR A 136 2.21 -12.10 14.05
C THR A 136 3.39 -13.03 14.24
#